data_804221296e8b4a3788d6ace78864dcd3
#
_entry.id   804221296e8b4a3788d6ace78864dcd3
#
_cell.length_a   1.000
_cell.length_b   1.000
_cell.length_c   1.000
_cell.angle_alpha   90.00
_cell.angle_beta   90.00
_cell.angle_gamma   90.00
#
_symmetry.space_group_name_H-M   'P 1'
#
loop_
_entity.id
_entity.type
_entity.pdbx_description
1 polymer ?
#
loop_
_entity_poly.entity_id
_entity_poly.type
_entity_poly.pdbx_seq_one_letter_code
_entity_poly.pdbx_strand_id
1 'polypeptide(L)'
;MRKILICLMMVFCILNANESKINPKSQKIIELYESPTCGCCELWAEYMSQNGYQVNIHKSNDFMQIKEKFGIKDEFMSCHTGVIKVGNKEFALEGHLPLSAIEWLIANAPKNAIGISAPGMPQGSPGMEQGIFEEYPVVVLYKDGKAENLGIFKGDKIVKSDKIK
;
A
#
# COMPACT_ATOMS: atom_id res chain seq x y z
N MET A 1 24.59 -48.84 -52.96
CA MET A 1 25.09 -48.23 -51.74
C MET A 1 24.24 -46.96 -51.46
N ARG A 2 23.18 -47.14 -50.71
CA ARG A 2 22.21 -46.02 -50.40
C ARG A 2 22.62 -45.40 -49.08
N LYS A 3 23.04 -44.12 -49.13
CA LYS A 3 23.30 -43.32 -47.90
C LYS A 3 21.96 -42.83 -47.34
N ILE A 4 21.60 -43.31 -46.16
CA ILE A 4 20.43 -42.86 -45.40
C ILE A 4 20.85 -41.64 -44.62
N LEU A 5 20.24 -40.48 -45.00
CA LEU A 5 20.42 -39.19 -44.31
C LEU A 5 19.39 -39.15 -43.16
N ILE A 6 19.84 -39.28 -41.93
CA ILE A 6 19.01 -39.15 -40.73
C ILE A 6 18.89 -37.67 -40.41
N CYS A 7 17.73 -37.08 -40.70
CA CYS A 7 17.39 -35.70 -40.35
C CYS A 7 16.96 -35.65 -38.86
N LEU A 8 17.85 -35.19 -37.98
CA LEU A 8 17.57 -34.98 -36.57
C LEU A 8 16.74 -33.72 -36.38
N MET A 9 15.42 -33.82 -36.30
CA MET A 9 14.54 -32.70 -35.94
C MET A 9 14.72 -32.40 -34.45
N MET A 10 15.49 -31.37 -34.13
CA MET A 10 15.46 -30.76 -32.79
C MET A 10 14.13 -29.98 -32.64
N VAL A 11 13.23 -30.58 -31.87
CA VAL A 11 12.04 -29.86 -31.39
C VAL A 11 12.48 -28.89 -30.29
N PHE A 12 12.59 -27.63 -30.67
CA PHE A 12 12.82 -26.53 -29.72
C PHE A 12 11.48 -26.26 -28.99
N CYS A 13 11.28 -26.89 -27.82
CA CYS A 13 10.21 -26.51 -26.91
C CYS A 13 10.49 -25.10 -26.36
N ILE A 14 9.90 -24.10 -27.00
CA ILE A 14 9.85 -22.75 -26.46
C ILE A 14 8.87 -22.80 -25.28
N LEU A 15 9.41 -22.90 -24.08
CA LEU A 15 8.68 -22.64 -22.84
C LEU A 15 8.34 -21.13 -22.84
N ASN A 16 7.15 -20.79 -23.33
CA ASN A 16 6.57 -19.49 -23.09
C ASN A 16 6.30 -19.36 -21.59
N ALA A 17 7.26 -18.84 -20.83
CA ALA A 17 7.02 -18.29 -19.52
C ALA A 17 6.05 -17.11 -19.71
N ASN A 18 4.79 -17.35 -19.42
CA ASN A 18 3.76 -16.32 -19.41
C ASN A 18 4.04 -15.42 -18.18
N GLU A 19 5.03 -14.53 -18.28
CA GLU A 19 5.14 -13.42 -17.36
C GLU A 19 3.85 -12.61 -17.52
N SER A 20 2.90 -12.81 -16.60
CA SER A 20 1.75 -11.94 -16.47
C SER A 20 2.29 -10.55 -16.17
N LYS A 21 2.42 -9.73 -17.20
CA LYS A 21 2.70 -8.30 -17.08
C LYS A 21 1.59 -7.72 -16.22
N ILE A 22 1.90 -7.50 -14.95
CA ILE A 22 1.04 -6.79 -13.99
C ILE A 22 0.75 -5.44 -14.64
N ASN A 23 -0.53 -5.22 -15.00
CA ASN A 23 -0.95 -3.96 -15.60
C ASN A 23 -0.84 -2.87 -14.50
N PRO A 24 0.09 -1.90 -14.62
CA PRO A 24 0.29 -0.90 -13.57
C PRO A 24 -0.96 -0.03 -13.32
N LYS A 25 -1.91 -0.02 -14.24
CA LYS A 25 -3.17 0.73 -14.11
C LYS A 25 -4.17 0.12 -13.13
N SER A 26 -4.08 -1.20 -12.84
CA SER A 26 -4.99 -1.88 -11.90
C SER A 26 -4.59 -1.73 -10.41
N GLN A 27 -3.40 -1.18 -10.14
CA GLN A 27 -2.83 -1.05 -8.79
C GLN A 27 -3.08 0.32 -8.14
N LYS A 28 -3.73 1.25 -8.86
CA LYS A 28 -3.92 2.63 -8.40
C LYS A 28 -5.33 2.93 -7.89
N ILE A 29 -6.03 1.92 -7.39
CA ILE A 29 -7.35 2.10 -6.77
C ILE A 29 -7.22 1.87 -5.28
N ILE A 30 -7.69 2.83 -4.49
CA ILE A 30 -7.78 2.75 -3.03
C ILE A 30 -9.27 2.78 -2.65
N GLU A 31 -9.73 1.78 -1.92
CA GLU A 31 -11.03 1.77 -1.25
C GLU A 31 -10.84 2.36 0.14
N LEU A 32 -11.32 3.59 0.37
CA LEU A 32 -11.11 4.34 1.61
C LEU A 32 -12.34 4.23 2.52
N TYR A 33 -12.17 3.73 3.73
CA TYR A 33 -13.20 3.57 4.74
C TYR A 33 -12.99 4.59 5.86
N GLU A 34 -14.00 5.45 6.09
CA GLU A 34 -13.91 6.56 7.04
C GLU A 34 -15.25 6.87 7.70
N SER A 35 -15.20 7.63 8.82
CA SER A 35 -16.43 8.14 9.42
C SER A 35 -17.09 9.20 8.52
N PRO A 36 -18.42 9.38 8.58
CA PRO A 36 -19.12 10.36 7.75
C PRO A 36 -18.67 11.82 7.93
N THR A 37 -17.99 12.12 9.05
CA THR A 37 -17.58 13.47 9.44
C THR A 37 -16.07 13.70 9.41
N CYS A 38 -15.29 12.80 8.80
CA CYS A 38 -13.83 12.89 8.78
C CYS A 38 -13.32 13.82 7.66
N GLY A 39 -13.26 15.12 7.92
CA GLY A 39 -12.79 16.09 6.91
C GLY A 39 -11.33 15.92 6.51
N CYS A 40 -10.42 15.54 7.44
CA CYS A 40 -9.01 15.30 7.11
C CYS A 40 -8.81 14.04 6.25
N CYS A 41 -9.71 13.04 6.37
CA CYS A 41 -9.67 11.85 5.54
C CYS A 41 -9.95 12.19 4.06
N GLU A 42 -10.90 13.11 3.81
CA GLU A 42 -11.19 13.61 2.46
C GLU A 42 -9.98 14.37 1.87
N LEU A 43 -9.27 15.16 2.68
CA LEU A 43 -8.04 15.83 2.26
C LEU A 43 -6.93 14.83 1.91
N TRP A 44 -6.82 13.74 2.65
CA TRP A 44 -5.90 12.65 2.29
C TRP A 44 -6.31 11.95 0.98
N ALA A 45 -7.62 11.73 0.77
CA ALA A 45 -8.12 11.17 -0.48
C ALA A 45 -7.80 12.09 -1.67
N GLU A 46 -7.94 13.41 -1.49
CA GLU A 46 -7.55 14.40 -2.50
C GLU A 46 -6.05 14.35 -2.79
N TYR A 47 -5.19 14.33 -1.75
CA TYR A 47 -3.74 14.17 -1.89
C TYR A 47 -3.40 12.91 -2.71
N MET A 48 -4.02 11.76 -2.44
CA MET A 48 -3.80 10.54 -3.19
C MET A 48 -4.28 10.66 -4.65
N SER A 49 -5.42 11.33 -4.87
CA SER A 49 -5.96 11.57 -6.22
C SER A 49 -5.04 12.46 -7.05
N GLN A 50 -4.46 13.50 -6.46
CA GLN A 50 -3.47 14.38 -7.10
C GLN A 50 -2.18 13.62 -7.47
N ASN A 51 -1.89 12.51 -6.76
CA ASN A 51 -0.77 11.61 -7.02
C ASN A 51 -1.13 10.43 -7.93
N GLY A 52 -2.29 10.50 -8.61
CA GLY A 52 -2.69 9.57 -9.67
C GLY A 52 -3.34 8.28 -9.19
N TYR A 53 -3.86 8.25 -7.97
CA TYR A 53 -4.70 7.18 -7.45
C TYR A 53 -6.18 7.50 -7.67
N GLN A 54 -6.98 6.50 -7.98
CA GLN A 54 -8.42 6.58 -7.86
C GLN A 54 -8.79 6.22 -6.42
N VAL A 55 -9.48 7.11 -5.71
CA VAL A 55 -9.93 6.85 -4.34
C VAL A 55 -11.46 6.75 -4.33
N ASN A 56 -11.96 5.58 -3.94
CA ASN A 56 -13.38 5.33 -3.72
C ASN A 56 -13.68 5.46 -2.23
N ILE A 57 -14.45 6.47 -1.84
CA ILE A 57 -14.71 6.80 -0.43
C ILE A 57 -15.98 6.08 0.04
N HIS A 58 -15.85 5.30 1.13
CA HIS A 58 -16.92 4.59 1.82
C HIS A 58 -17.14 5.21 3.21
N LYS A 59 -18.13 6.08 3.32
CA LYS A 59 -18.52 6.72 4.59
C LYS A 59 -19.49 5.85 5.36
N SER A 60 -19.13 5.44 6.57
CA SER A 60 -19.97 4.62 7.44
C SER A 60 -19.63 4.82 8.91
N ASN A 61 -20.64 4.74 9.78
CA ASN A 61 -20.39 4.66 11.24
C ASN A 61 -19.70 3.35 11.64
N ASP A 62 -19.76 2.33 10.77
CA ASP A 62 -19.15 1.02 11.00
C ASP A 62 -17.74 0.90 10.35
N PHE A 63 -17.11 2.03 10.02
CA PHE A 63 -15.79 2.05 9.35
C PHE A 63 -14.69 1.32 10.15
N MET A 64 -14.88 1.09 11.45
CA MET A 64 -13.97 0.32 12.28
C MET A 64 -13.89 -1.16 11.89
N GLN A 65 -14.92 -1.73 11.28
CA GLN A 65 -14.95 -3.15 10.87
C GLN A 65 -13.83 -3.51 9.88
N ILE A 66 -13.38 -2.54 9.05
CA ILE A 66 -12.26 -2.79 8.14
C ILE A 66 -10.94 -2.98 8.90
N LYS A 67 -10.73 -2.26 10.01
CA LYS A 67 -9.55 -2.39 10.87
C LYS A 67 -9.52 -3.77 11.53
N GLU A 68 -10.68 -4.23 12.03
CA GLU A 68 -10.85 -5.57 12.60
C GLU A 68 -10.61 -6.66 11.56
N LYS A 69 -11.13 -6.51 10.34
CA LYS A 69 -10.89 -7.45 9.22
C LYS A 69 -9.39 -7.65 8.95
N PHE A 70 -8.60 -6.60 9.03
CA PHE A 70 -7.15 -6.67 8.84
C PHE A 70 -6.39 -7.03 10.13
N GLY A 71 -7.04 -7.03 11.31
CA GLY A 71 -6.40 -7.29 12.60
C GLY A 71 -5.45 -6.17 13.03
N ILE A 72 -5.78 -4.92 12.69
CA ILE A 72 -5.01 -3.74 13.11
C ILE A 72 -5.23 -3.53 14.59
N LYS A 73 -4.14 -3.51 15.38
CA LYS A 73 -4.21 -3.26 16.84
C LYS A 73 -4.44 -1.78 17.12
N ASP A 74 -5.08 -1.48 18.25
CA ASP A 74 -5.45 -0.13 18.66
C ASP A 74 -4.26 0.85 18.63
N GLU A 75 -3.07 0.40 19.06
CA GLU A 75 -1.83 1.19 19.06
C GLU A 75 -1.37 1.66 17.67
N PHE A 76 -1.88 1.02 16.60
CA PHE A 76 -1.55 1.36 15.21
C PHE A 76 -2.71 2.01 14.46
N MET A 77 -3.86 2.20 15.12
CA MET A 77 -5.04 2.79 14.48
C MET A 77 -4.93 4.29 14.27
N SER A 78 -5.64 4.76 13.23
CA SER A 78 -5.82 6.15 12.87
C SER A 78 -7.28 6.42 12.51
N CYS A 79 -7.60 7.57 11.90
CA CYS A 79 -8.96 8.01 11.60
C CYS A 79 -9.62 7.29 10.42
N HIS A 80 -8.84 6.70 9.49
CA HIS A 80 -9.35 5.98 8.33
C HIS A 80 -8.47 4.78 7.96
N THR A 81 -9.01 3.91 7.12
CA THR A 81 -8.26 2.79 6.52
C THR A 81 -8.53 2.75 5.02
N GLY A 82 -7.49 2.93 4.23
CA GLY A 82 -7.51 2.60 2.81
C GLY A 82 -7.24 1.10 2.60
N VAL A 83 -7.79 0.53 1.54
CA VAL A 83 -7.45 -0.83 1.09
C VAL A 83 -6.93 -0.74 -0.34
N ILE A 84 -5.73 -1.27 -0.55
CA ILE A 84 -5.11 -1.35 -1.88
C ILE A 84 -4.85 -2.81 -2.26
N LYS A 85 -5.05 -3.14 -3.53
CA LYS A 85 -4.78 -4.47 -4.06
C LYS A 85 -3.47 -4.48 -4.84
N VAL A 86 -2.55 -5.35 -4.44
CA VAL A 86 -1.27 -5.59 -5.12
C VAL A 86 -1.21 -7.06 -5.54
N GLY A 87 -1.31 -7.30 -6.85
CA GLY A 87 -1.51 -8.66 -7.37
C GLY A 87 -2.83 -9.26 -6.85
N ASN A 88 -2.74 -10.40 -6.17
CA ASN A 88 -3.90 -11.10 -5.59
C ASN A 88 -4.08 -10.82 -4.08
N LYS A 89 -3.33 -9.87 -3.51
CA LYS A 89 -3.34 -9.58 -2.08
C LYS A 89 -3.83 -8.18 -1.80
N GLU A 90 -4.67 -8.05 -0.77
CA GLU A 90 -5.10 -6.76 -0.22
C GLU A 90 -4.19 -6.35 0.93
N PHE A 91 -3.91 -5.04 1.00
CA PHE A 91 -3.15 -4.42 2.07
C PHE A 91 -3.92 -3.23 2.65
N ALA A 92 -3.86 -3.09 3.97
CA ALA A 92 -4.38 -1.92 4.66
C ALA A 92 -3.39 -0.75 4.56
N LEU A 93 -3.95 0.42 4.32
CA LEU A 93 -3.30 1.72 4.36
C LEU A 93 -3.92 2.49 5.52
N GLU A 94 -3.30 2.42 6.70
CA GLU A 94 -3.88 2.95 7.93
C GLU A 94 -3.40 4.37 8.19
N GLY A 95 -4.35 5.34 8.18
CA GLY A 95 -4.10 6.73 8.50
C GLY A 95 -3.44 7.54 7.38
N HIS A 96 -2.90 8.69 7.74
CA HIS A 96 -2.40 9.73 6.84
C HIS A 96 -1.01 9.40 6.26
N LEU A 97 -0.96 8.33 5.49
CA LEU A 97 0.28 7.80 4.90
C LEU A 97 0.82 8.69 3.78
N PRO A 98 2.14 8.94 3.74
CA PRO A 98 2.78 9.62 2.62
C PRO A 98 2.90 8.69 1.40
N LEU A 99 2.87 9.27 0.21
CA LEU A 99 2.92 8.54 -1.07
C LEU A 99 4.09 7.56 -1.14
N SER A 100 5.28 7.99 -0.75
CA SER A 100 6.49 7.17 -0.83
C SER A 100 6.42 5.88 0.01
N ALA A 101 5.69 5.90 1.14
CA ALA A 101 5.45 4.70 1.95
C ALA A 101 4.50 3.72 1.23
N ILE A 102 3.46 4.24 0.57
CA ILE A 102 2.51 3.43 -0.21
C ILE A 102 3.20 2.82 -1.43
N GLU A 103 4.00 3.60 -2.15
CA GLU A 103 4.77 3.10 -3.30
C GLU A 103 5.78 2.03 -2.88
N TRP A 104 6.44 2.21 -1.72
CA TRP A 104 7.29 1.18 -1.17
C TRP A 104 6.52 -0.13 -0.89
N LEU A 105 5.32 -0.03 -0.27
CA LEU A 105 4.48 -1.20 -0.02
C LEU A 105 4.12 -1.93 -1.31
N ILE A 106 3.72 -1.19 -2.36
CA ILE A 106 3.36 -1.75 -3.66
C ILE A 106 4.55 -2.47 -4.29
N ALA A 107 5.73 -1.86 -4.25
CA ALA A 107 6.94 -2.40 -4.86
C ALA A 107 7.48 -3.64 -4.14
N ASN A 108 7.33 -3.71 -2.81
CA ASN A 108 7.95 -4.76 -1.99
C ASN A 108 6.96 -5.84 -1.53
N ALA A 109 5.68 -5.48 -1.33
CA ALA A 109 4.58 -6.37 -0.91
C ALA A 109 5.02 -7.48 0.08
N PRO A 110 5.52 -7.15 1.29
CA PRO A 110 6.14 -8.13 2.19
C PRO A 110 5.20 -9.31 2.46
N LYS A 111 5.76 -10.54 2.46
CA LYS A 111 4.97 -11.79 2.40
C LYS A 111 3.89 -11.91 3.48
N ASN A 112 4.22 -11.55 4.72
CA ASN A 112 3.32 -11.67 5.88
C ASN A 112 2.75 -10.32 6.34
N ALA A 113 3.03 -9.22 5.62
CA ALA A 113 2.45 -7.93 5.95
C ALA A 113 0.95 -7.91 5.67
N ILE A 114 0.20 -7.22 6.50
CA ILE A 114 -1.22 -6.92 6.30
C ILE A 114 -1.42 -5.49 5.80
N GLY A 115 -0.42 -4.64 5.93
CA GLY A 115 -0.47 -3.24 5.50
C GLY A 115 0.65 -2.41 6.12
N ILE A 116 0.47 -1.10 6.05
CA ILE A 116 1.32 -0.09 6.69
C ILE A 116 0.44 0.90 7.47
N SER A 117 1.00 1.53 8.49
CA SER A 117 0.28 2.52 9.31
C SER A 117 1.15 3.74 9.59
N ALA A 118 0.51 4.92 9.57
CA ALA A 118 0.93 6.13 10.26
C ALA A 118 0.05 6.27 11.50
N PRO A 119 0.46 5.74 12.69
CA PRO A 119 -0.40 5.63 13.86
C PRO A 119 -0.86 7.00 14.38
N GLY A 120 -2.08 7.05 14.87
CA GLY A 120 -2.67 8.26 15.40
C GLY A 120 -3.03 9.27 14.31
N MET A 121 -2.85 10.55 14.60
CA MET A 121 -3.16 11.66 13.71
C MET A 121 -2.00 12.69 13.71
N PRO A 122 -0.85 12.32 13.12
CA PRO A 122 0.35 13.18 13.20
C PRO A 122 0.14 14.50 12.46
N GLN A 123 0.44 15.60 13.15
CA GLN A 123 0.28 16.95 12.59
C GLN A 123 1.25 17.15 11.43
N GLY A 124 0.73 17.69 10.33
CA GLY A 124 1.49 17.93 9.13
C GLY A 124 1.70 16.71 8.22
N SER A 125 1.17 15.52 8.57
CA SER A 125 1.07 14.42 7.62
C SER A 125 0.11 14.76 6.47
N PRO A 126 0.14 14.07 5.31
CA PRO A 126 -0.72 14.38 4.18
C PRO A 126 -2.21 14.44 4.56
N GLY A 127 -2.88 15.56 4.26
CA GLY A 127 -4.26 15.84 4.68
C GLY A 127 -4.42 16.40 6.09
N MET A 128 -3.29 16.57 6.84
CA MET A 128 -3.25 17.12 8.20
C MET A 128 -2.35 18.37 8.29
N GLU A 129 -2.13 19.07 7.17
CA GLU A 129 -1.27 20.26 7.06
C GLU A 129 -1.95 21.48 7.65
N GLN A 130 -1.76 21.72 8.94
CA GLN A 130 -2.29 22.91 9.65
C GLN A 130 -1.17 23.86 10.13
N GLY A 131 -0.05 23.91 9.41
CA GLY A 131 1.07 24.79 9.70
C GLY A 131 2.09 24.23 10.72
N ILE A 132 1.79 23.14 11.40
CA ILE A 132 2.71 22.40 12.27
C ILE A 132 3.07 21.09 11.56
N PHE A 133 4.37 20.78 11.55
CA PHE A 133 4.90 19.54 10.96
C PHE A 133 5.73 18.81 12.01
N GLU A 134 5.20 17.76 12.57
CA GLU A 134 5.92 16.86 13.47
C GLU A 134 6.55 15.69 12.71
N GLU A 135 7.56 15.09 13.31
CA GLU A 135 8.12 13.83 12.82
C GLU A 135 7.27 12.67 13.33
N TYR A 136 6.94 11.73 12.45
CA TYR A 136 6.10 10.58 12.79
C TYR A 136 6.62 9.29 12.15
N PRO A 137 6.43 8.15 12.83
CA PRO A 137 6.79 6.86 12.26
C PRO A 137 5.75 6.41 11.24
N VAL A 138 6.21 5.70 10.21
CA VAL A 138 5.36 4.77 9.44
C VAL A 138 5.87 3.37 9.72
N VAL A 139 4.95 2.45 9.99
CA VAL A 139 5.26 1.07 10.34
C VAL A 139 4.63 0.08 9.36
N VAL A 140 5.31 -1.04 9.14
CA VAL A 140 4.76 -2.20 8.43
C VAL A 140 4.08 -3.09 9.44
N LEU A 141 2.82 -3.44 9.19
CA LEU A 141 2.01 -4.30 10.06
C LEU A 141 2.02 -5.74 9.54
N TYR A 142 2.17 -6.71 10.45
CA TYR A 142 2.24 -8.13 10.11
C TYR A 142 1.11 -8.95 10.75
N LYS A 143 0.79 -10.10 10.13
CA LYS A 143 -0.28 -11.02 10.57
C LYS A 143 -0.12 -11.53 12.00
N ASP A 144 1.11 -11.62 12.50
CA ASP A 144 1.40 -12.05 13.89
C ASP A 144 1.22 -10.92 14.91
N GLY A 145 0.72 -9.76 14.47
CA GLY A 145 0.50 -8.58 15.27
C GLY A 145 1.76 -7.79 15.60
N LYS A 146 2.91 -8.12 14.99
CA LYS A 146 4.13 -7.31 15.07
C LYS A 146 4.07 -6.13 14.12
N ALA A 147 4.87 -5.11 14.41
CA ALA A 147 5.12 -4.01 13.51
C ALA A 147 6.63 -3.77 13.40
N GLU A 148 7.06 -3.34 12.21
CA GLU A 148 8.43 -2.92 11.93
C GLU A 148 8.45 -1.48 11.46
N ASN A 149 9.40 -0.70 11.94
CA ASN A 149 9.60 0.66 11.46
C ASN A 149 9.98 0.66 9.97
N LEU A 150 9.19 1.35 9.17
CA LEU A 150 9.49 1.60 7.75
C LEU A 150 10.35 2.86 7.61
N GLY A 151 10.07 3.87 8.41
CA GLY A 151 10.79 5.14 8.41
C GLY A 151 10.15 6.18 9.29
N ILE A 152 10.89 7.28 9.48
CA ILE A 152 10.39 8.51 10.11
C ILE A 152 10.15 9.52 8.99
N PHE A 153 8.99 10.16 9.04
CA PHE A 153 8.52 11.12 8.05
C PHE A 153 8.23 12.47 8.70
N LYS A 154 8.26 13.51 7.88
CA LYS A 154 7.79 14.87 8.24
C LYS A 154 7.04 15.43 7.04
N GLY A 155 5.75 15.69 7.18
CA GLY A 155 4.88 15.90 6.02
C GLY A 155 4.87 14.65 5.13
N ASP A 156 5.10 14.82 3.85
CA ASP A 156 5.24 13.75 2.85
C ASP A 156 6.70 13.28 2.64
N LYS A 157 7.66 13.86 3.39
CA LYS A 157 9.09 13.64 3.19
C LYS A 157 9.66 12.64 4.18
N ILE A 158 10.56 11.80 3.68
CA ILE A 158 11.34 10.88 4.49
C ILE A 158 12.43 11.65 5.23
N VAL A 159 12.45 11.56 6.56
CA VAL A 159 13.53 12.08 7.42
C VAL A 159 14.60 11.01 7.61
N LYS A 160 14.15 9.77 7.88
CA LYS A 160 15.05 8.63 8.08
C LYS A 160 14.36 7.34 7.68
N SER A 161 15.00 6.53 6.84
CA SER A 161 14.57 5.17 6.53
C SER A 161 15.75 4.33 6.08
N ASP A 162 15.76 3.07 6.48
CA ASP A 162 16.71 2.06 5.98
C ASP A 162 16.10 1.24 4.83
N LYS A 163 14.81 1.39 4.59
CA LYS A 163 14.02 0.60 3.62
C LYS A 163 13.60 1.38 2.37
N ILE A 164 13.43 2.69 2.49
CA ILE A 164 13.07 3.57 1.36
C ILE A 164 14.31 4.39 0.99
N LYS A 165 14.69 4.32 -0.28
CA LYS A 165 15.84 5.04 -0.85
C LYS A 165 15.37 6.19 -1.73
#